data_cd359a9a61f1f78acc86e5947b489cfc
#
_entry.id   cd359a9a61f1f78acc86e5947b489cfc
#
_cell.length_a   1.000
_cell.length_b   1.000
_cell.length_c   1.000
_cell.angle_alpha   90.00
_cell.angle_beta   90.00
_cell.angle_gamma   90.00
#
_symmetry.space_group_name_H-M   'P 1'
#
loop_
_entity.id
_entity.type
_entity.pdbx_description
1 polymer ?
#
loop_
_entity_poly.entity_id
_entity_poly.type
_entity_poly.pdbx_seq_one_letter_code
_entity_poly.pdbx_strand_id
1 'polypeptide(L)'
;MFLSAIVMACGKGERFGSNKLMAELKGKELIRYTLDALPAELFSEILVVTKYKEILDLVAEYPAPFLGIYTDDPEGGQDATIRCGVRNLSSNSDGCMFVAADQPLKQKSSLQKQIALYQQYLR
;
A
#
# COMPACT_ATOMS: atom_id res chain seq x y z
N MET A 1 0.35 18.79 7.59
CA MET A 1 0.11 17.48 8.23
C MET A 1 0.86 16.39 7.47
N PHE A 2 1.59 15.55 8.18
CA PHE A 2 2.29 14.42 7.59
C PHE A 2 1.38 13.20 7.64
N LEU A 3 0.82 12.80 6.51
CA LEU A 3 -0.09 11.67 6.43
C LEU A 3 0.59 10.51 5.71
N SER A 4 0.51 9.32 6.31
CA SER A 4 1.14 8.12 5.77
C SER A 4 0.10 7.12 5.31
N ALA A 5 0.43 6.32 4.31
CA ALA A 5 -0.36 5.16 3.91
C ALA A 5 0.52 3.93 3.96
N ILE A 6 -0.06 2.81 4.38
CA ILE A 6 0.59 1.51 4.36
C ILE A 6 -0.24 0.62 3.44
N VAL A 7 0.35 0.22 2.31
CA VAL A 7 -0.28 -0.70 1.37
C VAL A 7 0.19 -2.11 1.73
N MET A 8 -0.75 -2.96 2.12
CA MET A 8 -0.45 -4.33 2.53
C MET A 8 -0.42 -5.23 1.29
N ALA A 9 0.77 -5.62 0.88
CA ALA A 9 0.98 -6.36 -0.37
C ALA A 9 1.70 -7.70 -0.13
N CYS A 10 1.39 -8.35 0.98
CA CYS A 10 1.89 -9.69 1.31
C CYS A 10 0.83 -10.77 1.12
N GLY A 11 -0.22 -10.48 0.36
CA GLY A 11 -1.33 -11.39 0.17
C GLY A 11 -0.89 -12.75 -0.36
N LYS A 12 -1.53 -13.81 0.15
CA LYS A 12 -1.21 -15.17 -0.24
C LYS A 12 -1.87 -15.52 -1.57
N GLY A 13 -1.07 -15.74 -2.59
CA GLY A 13 -1.55 -16.25 -3.87
C GLY A 13 -1.63 -17.78 -3.90
N GLU A 14 -1.96 -18.40 -2.77
CA GLU A 14 -1.89 -19.85 -2.60
C GLU A 14 -2.73 -20.63 -3.61
N ARG A 15 -3.89 -20.09 -3.98
CA ARG A 15 -4.78 -20.77 -4.93
C ARG A 15 -4.20 -20.92 -6.32
N PHE A 16 -3.24 -20.07 -6.67
CA PHE A 16 -2.67 -20.01 -8.01
C PHE A 16 -1.19 -20.37 -8.02
N GLY A 17 -0.63 -20.70 -6.86
CA GLY A 17 0.80 -21.00 -6.75
C GLY A 17 1.71 -19.85 -7.13
N SER A 18 1.17 -18.64 -7.24
CA SER A 18 1.91 -17.45 -7.66
C SER A 18 1.36 -16.20 -7.01
N ASN A 19 2.09 -15.10 -7.17
CA ASN A 19 1.70 -13.81 -6.63
C ASN A 19 0.50 -13.24 -7.40
N LYS A 20 -0.68 -13.33 -6.78
CA LYS A 20 -1.93 -12.84 -7.36
C LYS A 20 -1.86 -11.34 -7.71
N LEU A 21 -1.13 -10.56 -6.93
CA LEU A 21 -1.04 -9.11 -7.12
C LEU A 21 -0.31 -8.74 -8.40
N MET A 22 0.51 -9.64 -8.93
CA MET A 22 1.22 -9.43 -10.19
C MET A 22 0.47 -9.98 -11.39
N ALA A 23 -0.69 -10.62 -11.17
CA ALA A 23 -1.51 -11.08 -12.27
C ALA A 23 -2.04 -9.89 -13.07
N GLU A 24 -2.05 -10.01 -14.38
CA GLU A 24 -2.48 -8.92 -15.24
C GLU A 24 -3.98 -8.95 -15.49
N LEU A 25 -4.61 -7.78 -15.40
CA LEU A 25 -5.99 -7.56 -15.80
C LEU A 25 -5.98 -6.46 -16.85
N LYS A 26 -6.38 -6.80 -18.07
CA LYS A 26 -6.38 -5.86 -19.20
C LYS A 26 -4.98 -5.27 -19.45
N GLY A 27 -3.96 -6.15 -19.36
CA GLY A 27 -2.59 -5.76 -19.64
C GLY A 27 -1.88 -4.99 -18.55
N LYS A 28 -2.45 -4.96 -17.34
CA LYS A 28 -1.90 -4.20 -16.22
C LYS A 28 -1.96 -5.04 -14.95
N GLU A 29 -0.88 -5.10 -14.19
CA GLU A 29 -0.83 -5.88 -12.94
C GLU A 29 -1.87 -5.36 -11.94
N LEU A 30 -2.52 -6.28 -11.21
CA LEU A 30 -3.59 -5.92 -10.27
C LEU A 30 -3.14 -4.88 -9.24
N ILE A 31 -1.93 -5.00 -8.73
CA ILE A 31 -1.44 -4.06 -7.72
C ILE A 31 -1.37 -2.63 -8.26
N ARG A 32 -1.10 -2.44 -9.54
CA ARG A 32 -1.04 -1.10 -10.12
C ARG A 32 -2.38 -0.38 -10.05
N TYR A 33 -3.50 -1.12 -10.18
CA TYR A 33 -4.83 -0.51 -10.04
C TYR A 33 -5.01 0.11 -8.66
N THR A 34 -4.52 -0.57 -7.62
CA THR A 34 -4.59 -0.02 -6.26
C THR A 34 -3.67 1.18 -6.11
N LEU A 35 -2.43 1.07 -6.56
CA LEU A 35 -1.45 2.16 -6.40
C LEU A 35 -1.89 3.40 -7.20
N ASP A 36 -2.39 3.20 -8.42
CA ASP A 36 -2.83 4.31 -9.26
C ASP A 36 -4.09 4.99 -8.73
N ALA A 37 -4.90 4.26 -7.95
CA ALA A 37 -6.12 4.81 -7.36
C ALA A 37 -5.83 5.63 -6.09
N LEU A 38 -4.64 5.51 -5.52
CA LEU A 38 -4.30 6.27 -4.31
C LEU A 38 -4.08 7.75 -4.66
N PRO A 39 -4.66 8.66 -3.88
CA PRO A 39 -4.41 10.09 -4.07
C PRO A 39 -3.05 10.47 -3.50
N ALA A 40 -1.99 10.15 -4.24
CA ALA A 40 -0.62 10.28 -3.77
C ALA A 40 -0.29 11.69 -3.30
N GLU A 41 -0.93 12.69 -3.88
CA GLU A 41 -0.72 14.10 -3.52
C GLU A 41 -1.15 14.43 -2.09
N LEU A 42 -1.98 13.57 -1.48
CA LEU A 42 -2.45 13.77 -0.11
C LEU A 42 -1.56 13.10 0.93
N PHE A 43 -0.62 12.26 0.49
CA PHE A 43 0.25 11.52 1.41
C PHE A 43 1.67 12.03 1.35
N SER A 44 2.30 12.11 2.52
CA SER A 44 3.72 12.43 2.62
C SER A 44 4.60 11.20 2.42
N GLU A 45 4.06 10.03 2.69
CA GLU A 45 4.72 8.75 2.40
C GLU A 45 3.68 7.67 2.15
N ILE A 46 3.97 6.78 1.19
CA ILE A 46 3.14 5.61 0.91
C ILE A 46 4.07 4.40 0.94
N LEU A 47 3.95 3.60 1.99
CA LEU A 47 4.80 2.43 2.20
C LEU A 47 4.08 1.20 1.64
N VAL A 48 4.67 0.55 0.65
CA VAL A 48 4.15 -0.70 0.10
C VAL A 48 4.93 -1.84 0.72
N VAL A 49 4.31 -2.53 1.68
CA VAL A 49 4.95 -3.61 2.42
C VAL A 49 4.65 -4.93 1.73
N THR A 50 5.69 -5.65 1.34
CA THR A 50 5.54 -6.87 0.57
C THR A 50 6.63 -7.88 0.92
N LYS A 51 6.35 -9.17 0.64
CA LYS A 51 7.34 -10.24 0.68
C LYS A 51 7.80 -10.64 -0.72
N TYR A 52 7.31 -9.95 -1.75
CA TYR A 52 7.57 -10.29 -3.15
C TYR A 52 8.54 -9.30 -3.76
N LYS A 53 9.69 -9.81 -4.22
CA LYS A 53 10.69 -8.94 -4.83
C LYS A 53 10.17 -8.25 -6.09
N GLU A 54 9.34 -8.93 -6.87
CA GLU A 54 8.78 -8.36 -8.09
C GLU A 54 7.88 -7.15 -7.79
N ILE A 55 7.23 -7.11 -6.62
CA ILE A 55 6.45 -5.96 -6.22
C ILE A 55 7.37 -4.81 -5.81
N LEU A 56 8.47 -5.10 -5.12
CA LEU A 56 9.46 -4.06 -4.82
C LEU A 56 9.99 -3.42 -6.08
N ASP A 57 10.30 -4.23 -7.10
CA ASP A 57 10.79 -3.73 -8.37
C ASP A 57 9.76 -2.85 -9.07
N LEU A 58 8.49 -3.26 -9.01
CA LEU A 58 7.40 -2.50 -9.60
C LEU A 58 7.22 -1.15 -8.90
N VAL A 59 7.24 -1.14 -7.56
CA VAL A 59 7.08 0.09 -6.79
C VAL A 59 8.24 1.06 -7.05
N ALA A 60 9.42 0.53 -7.32
CA ALA A 60 10.58 1.36 -7.64
C ALA A 60 10.38 2.20 -8.91
N GLU A 61 9.43 1.81 -9.77
CA GLU A 61 9.09 2.59 -10.96
C GLU A 61 8.20 3.80 -10.65
N TYR A 62 7.61 3.84 -9.46
CA TYR A 62 6.73 4.92 -9.06
C TYR A 62 7.52 6.06 -8.41
N PRO A 63 7.12 7.31 -8.64
CA PRO A 63 7.81 8.44 -8.01
C PRO A 63 7.48 8.54 -6.53
N ALA A 64 8.23 9.38 -5.81
CA ALA A 64 7.85 9.71 -4.44
C ALA A 64 6.39 10.19 -4.43
N PRO A 65 5.61 9.89 -3.40
CA PRO A 65 6.01 9.37 -2.08
C PRO A 65 5.97 7.84 -1.93
N PHE A 66 5.90 7.09 -3.04
CA PHE A 66 5.86 5.62 -2.98
C PHE A 66 7.21 5.04 -2.58
N LEU A 67 7.19 4.10 -1.63
CA LEU A 67 8.40 3.42 -1.17
C LEU A 67 8.08 1.96 -0.89
N GLY A 68 8.84 1.05 -1.49
CA GLY A 68 8.70 -0.38 -1.25
C GLY A 68 9.45 -0.80 -0.01
N ILE A 69 8.81 -1.60 0.85
CA ILE A 69 9.39 -2.13 2.07
C ILE A 69 9.28 -3.65 2.04
N TYR A 70 10.41 -4.35 2.15
CA TYR A 70 10.39 -5.80 2.27
C TYR A 70 10.07 -6.18 3.72
N THR A 71 9.08 -7.06 3.91
CA THR A 71 8.69 -7.47 5.26
C THR A 71 9.80 -8.26 5.94
N ASP A 72 9.98 -8.04 7.25
CA ASP A 72 10.95 -8.78 8.05
C ASP A 72 10.38 -10.13 8.55
N ASP A 73 9.11 -10.40 8.24
CA ASP A 73 8.47 -11.66 8.64
C ASP A 73 7.54 -12.14 7.52
N PRO A 74 8.11 -12.70 6.43
CA PRO A 74 7.30 -13.09 5.27
C PRO A 74 6.30 -14.21 5.56
N GLU A 75 6.48 -14.95 6.63
CA GLU A 75 5.57 -16.02 7.02
C GLU A 75 4.51 -15.58 8.03
N GLY A 76 4.59 -14.36 8.52
CA GLY A 76 3.79 -13.88 9.65
C GLY A 76 2.37 -13.42 9.33
N GLY A 77 1.97 -13.40 8.08
CA GLY A 77 0.62 -13.01 7.69
C GLY A 77 0.37 -11.50 7.79
N GLN A 78 -0.92 -11.15 7.86
CA GLN A 78 -1.34 -9.75 7.80
C GLN A 78 -0.86 -8.94 9.01
N ASP A 79 -0.88 -9.53 10.20
CA ASP A 79 -0.45 -8.84 11.41
C ASP A 79 1.01 -8.43 11.32
N ALA A 80 1.86 -9.32 10.79
CA ALA A 80 3.27 -9.03 10.63
C ALA A 80 3.49 -7.93 9.59
N THR A 81 2.69 -7.92 8.53
CA THR A 81 2.73 -6.89 7.49
C THR A 81 2.40 -5.52 8.08
N ILE A 82 1.35 -5.45 8.88
CA ILE A 82 0.94 -4.21 9.54
C ILE A 82 2.04 -3.72 10.48
N ARG A 83 2.59 -4.60 11.31
CA ARG A 83 3.66 -4.23 12.25
C ARG A 83 4.89 -3.71 11.52
N CYS A 84 5.26 -4.38 10.42
CA CYS A 84 6.40 -3.95 9.62
C CYS A 84 6.18 -2.55 9.05
N GLY A 85 4.99 -2.29 8.52
CA GLY A 85 4.66 -0.96 8.00
C GLY A 85 4.72 0.11 9.09
N VAL A 86 4.13 -0.17 10.24
CA VAL A 86 4.12 0.78 11.35
C VAL A 86 5.54 1.10 11.82
N ARG A 87 6.41 0.10 11.90
CA ARG A 87 7.80 0.31 12.31
C ARG A 87 8.59 1.18 11.32
N ASN A 88 8.16 1.22 10.07
CA ASN A 88 8.83 1.98 9.03
C ASN A 88 8.22 3.36 8.79
N LEU A 89 7.20 3.73 9.57
CA LEU A 89 6.62 5.07 9.47
C LEU A 89 7.63 6.12 9.90
N SER A 90 7.56 7.29 9.24
CA SER A 90 8.35 8.43 9.67
C SER A 90 7.94 8.85 11.09
N SER A 91 8.91 9.29 11.88
CA SER A 91 8.64 9.81 13.22
C SER A 91 7.77 11.07 13.18
N ASN A 92 7.68 11.71 12.02
CA ASN A 92 6.86 12.90 11.83
C ASN A 92 5.42 12.60 11.42
N SER A 93 5.08 11.31 11.25
CA SER A 93 3.75 10.93 10.77
C SER A 93 2.67 11.31 11.78
N ASP A 94 1.66 12.04 11.31
CA ASP A 94 0.52 12.46 12.12
C ASP A 94 -0.62 11.45 12.07
N GLY A 95 -0.62 10.58 11.08
CA GLY A 95 -1.65 9.57 10.94
C GLY A 95 -1.32 8.61 9.83
N CYS A 96 -2.00 7.47 9.84
CA CYS A 96 -1.72 6.39 8.93
C CYS A 96 -3.02 5.75 8.42
N MET A 97 -3.07 5.47 7.13
CA MET A 97 -4.17 4.77 6.49
C MET A 97 -3.69 3.42 6.00
N PHE A 98 -4.46 2.37 6.28
CA PHE A 98 -4.13 1.02 5.80
C PHE A 98 -4.92 0.72 4.53
N VAL A 99 -4.23 0.19 3.53
CA VAL A 99 -4.82 -0.12 2.21
C VAL A 99 -4.48 -1.56 1.85
N ALA A 100 -5.50 -2.34 1.51
CA ALA A 100 -5.28 -3.70 1.01
C ALA A 100 -4.93 -3.63 -0.48
N ALA A 101 -3.83 -4.25 -0.86
CA ALA A 101 -3.34 -4.19 -2.24
C ALA A 101 -4.24 -4.96 -3.22
N ASP A 102 -5.08 -5.88 -2.71
CA ASP A 102 -5.94 -6.72 -3.54
C ASP A 102 -7.34 -6.14 -3.76
N GLN A 103 -7.53 -4.83 -3.58
CA GLN A 103 -8.80 -4.16 -3.81
C GLN A 103 -8.69 -3.16 -4.97
N PRO A 104 -8.49 -3.65 -6.20
CA PRO A 104 -8.20 -2.77 -7.33
C PRO A 104 -9.40 -1.92 -7.79
N LEU A 105 -10.61 -2.25 -7.35
CA LEU A 105 -11.82 -1.54 -7.77
C LEU A 105 -12.17 -0.35 -6.88
N LYS A 106 -11.40 -0.09 -5.83
CA LYS A 106 -11.65 1.03 -4.94
C LYS A 106 -11.35 2.34 -5.66
N GLN A 107 -12.33 3.23 -5.70
CA GLN A 107 -12.21 4.47 -6.46
C GLN A 107 -11.40 5.52 -5.68
N LYS A 108 -10.61 6.28 -6.42
CA LYS A 108 -9.78 7.34 -5.85
C LYS A 108 -10.63 8.37 -5.11
N SER A 109 -11.82 8.71 -5.63
CA SER A 109 -12.71 9.66 -4.99
C SER A 109 -13.15 9.22 -3.60
N SER A 110 -13.41 7.91 -3.41
CA SER A 110 -13.77 7.37 -2.09
C SER A 110 -12.63 7.50 -1.10
N LEU A 111 -11.41 7.23 -1.55
CA LEU A 111 -10.22 7.38 -0.71
C LEU A 111 -9.99 8.83 -0.32
N GLN A 112 -10.18 9.75 -1.26
CA GLN A 112 -10.03 11.18 -0.97
C GLN A 112 -11.04 11.64 0.07
N LYS A 113 -12.29 11.16 0.00
CA LYS A 113 -13.30 11.49 0.98
C LYS A 113 -12.94 10.98 2.37
N GLN A 114 -12.43 9.75 2.47
CA GLN A 114 -12.01 9.18 3.74
C GLN A 114 -10.87 9.99 4.37
N ILE A 115 -9.92 10.39 3.55
CA ILE A 115 -8.79 11.18 4.03
C ILE A 115 -9.25 12.56 4.49
N ALA A 116 -10.16 13.20 3.74
CA ALA A 116 -10.68 14.50 4.11
C ALA A 116 -11.41 14.46 5.45
N LEU A 117 -12.23 13.41 5.68
CA LEU A 117 -12.92 13.22 6.95
C LEU A 117 -11.92 13.04 8.09
N TYR A 118 -10.89 12.22 7.87
CA TYR A 118 -9.86 11.98 8.87
C TYR A 118 -9.13 13.27 9.24
N GLN A 119 -8.79 14.08 8.25
CA GLN A 119 -8.13 15.36 8.49
C GLN A 119 -8.97 16.32 9.31
N GLN A 120 -10.31 16.30 9.13
CA GLN A 120 -11.21 17.10 9.94
C GLN A 120 -11.15 16.69 11.42
N TYR A 121 -11.03 15.40 11.68
CA TYR A 121 -10.97 14.90 13.06
C TYR A 121 -9.69 15.28 13.78
N LEU A 122 -8.61 15.49 13.05
CA LEU A 122 -7.31 15.80 13.65
C LEU A 122 -7.11 17.28 13.95
N ARG A 123 -8.03 18.13 13.56
CA ARG A 123 -7.94 19.58 13.81
C ARG A 123 -8.51 19.97 15.16
#